data_c0341346ebb833342ad4e010126b21d9
#
_entry.id   c0341346ebb833342ad4e010126b21d9
#
_cell.length_a   1.000
_cell.length_b   1.000
_cell.length_c   1.000
_cell.angle_alpha   90.00
_cell.angle_beta   90.00
_cell.angle_gamma   90.00
#
_symmetry.space_group_name_H-M   'P 1'
#
loop_
_entity.id
_entity.type
_entity.pdbx_description
1 polymer ?
#
loop_
_entity_poly.entity_id
_entity_poly.type
_entity_poly.pdbx_seq_one_letter_code
_entity_poly.pdbx_strand_id
1 'polypeptide(L)'
;MQLMTKKLANVVETLIAPSDKIRKILEGYQVSCPVEVIPSGIHLEKYQLCKKEDWRKKIRMQLGISQDALVLVYVGRMAKEKNIEELLEYQQDAGKSGVILVLVGDGPYLPELKKKVEELKLAKNVIFTGMITPEEVGRYYQAGDLFVSASISETQGMTYAEALAGGIPLLCRRDGCLEQVVTDGENGWQYDKKEDYLMRIQEWKGMGENARGRMQNKAAISAEKF
;
A
#
# COMPACT_ATOMS: atom_id res chain seq x y z
N MET A 1 -8.45 12.03 -24.00
CA MET A 1 -7.66 10.82 -23.70
C MET A 1 -8.31 9.55 -24.29
N GLN A 2 -9.55 9.21 -23.97
CA GLN A 2 -10.24 8.00 -24.45
C GLN A 2 -10.17 7.77 -25.98
N LEU A 3 -10.49 8.81 -26.79
CA LEU A 3 -10.45 8.72 -28.25
C LEU A 3 -9.04 8.41 -28.79
N MET A 4 -8.02 8.98 -28.18
CA MET A 4 -6.63 8.78 -28.56
C MET A 4 -6.17 7.36 -28.20
N THR A 5 -6.52 6.89 -27.01
CA THR A 5 -6.26 5.49 -26.58
C THR A 5 -6.92 4.50 -27.54
N LYS A 6 -8.20 4.71 -27.88
CA LYS A 6 -8.92 3.85 -28.83
C LYS A 6 -8.24 3.81 -30.20
N LYS A 7 -7.81 4.96 -30.74
CA LYS A 7 -7.15 5.01 -32.06
C LYS A 7 -5.82 4.26 -32.05
N LEU A 8 -4.99 4.42 -30.99
CA LEU A 8 -3.72 3.72 -30.85
C LEU A 8 -3.94 2.22 -30.63
N ALA A 9 -4.89 1.85 -29.80
CA ALA A 9 -5.23 0.46 -29.50
C ALA A 9 -5.65 -0.30 -30.75
N ASN A 10 -6.37 0.33 -31.67
CA ASN A 10 -6.91 -0.33 -32.88
C ASN A 10 -5.90 -0.51 -34.03
N VAL A 11 -4.62 -0.13 -33.84
CA VAL A 11 -3.54 -0.38 -34.81
C VAL A 11 -2.56 -1.46 -34.35
N VAL A 12 -2.82 -2.11 -33.22
CA VAL A 12 -2.03 -3.21 -32.69
C VAL A 12 -2.81 -4.52 -32.71
N GLU A 13 -2.11 -5.65 -32.74
CA GLU A 13 -2.74 -6.98 -32.76
C GLU A 13 -3.33 -7.36 -31.40
N THR A 14 -2.67 -6.96 -30.31
CA THR A 14 -3.08 -7.27 -28.92
C THR A 14 -2.64 -6.16 -27.99
N LEU A 15 -3.44 -5.88 -26.97
CA LEU A 15 -3.08 -5.03 -25.84
C LEU A 15 -2.78 -5.86 -24.59
N ILE A 16 -1.76 -5.46 -23.85
CA ILE A 16 -1.47 -6.01 -22.52
C ILE A 16 -1.99 -5.02 -21.47
N ALA A 17 -2.83 -5.51 -20.57
CA ALA A 17 -3.30 -4.78 -19.40
C ALA A 17 -2.66 -5.36 -18.12
N PRO A 18 -2.20 -4.54 -17.18
CA PRO A 18 -1.56 -5.03 -15.95
C PRO A 18 -2.56 -5.60 -14.93
N SER A 19 -3.87 -5.40 -15.13
CA SER A 19 -4.92 -5.88 -14.23
C SER A 19 -6.27 -5.94 -14.94
N ASP A 20 -7.22 -6.72 -14.38
CA ASP A 20 -8.60 -6.77 -14.84
C ASP A 20 -9.30 -5.41 -14.79
N LYS A 21 -8.96 -4.56 -13.82
CA LYS A 21 -9.44 -3.18 -13.77
C LYS A 21 -9.11 -2.41 -15.06
N ILE A 22 -7.85 -2.51 -15.51
CA ILE A 22 -7.43 -1.82 -16.74
C ILE A 22 -8.03 -2.46 -17.97
N ARG A 23 -8.14 -3.80 -18.02
CA ARG A 23 -8.87 -4.50 -19.10
C ARG A 23 -10.29 -3.96 -19.23
N LYS A 24 -11.09 -3.92 -18.14
CA LYS A 24 -12.46 -3.40 -18.13
C LYS A 24 -12.53 -1.94 -18.61
N ILE A 25 -11.55 -1.10 -18.26
CA ILE A 25 -11.48 0.29 -18.72
C ILE A 25 -11.24 0.34 -20.24
N LEU A 26 -10.31 -0.46 -20.77
CA LEU A 26 -10.00 -0.50 -22.21
C LEU A 26 -11.20 -1.05 -23.03
N GLU A 27 -11.87 -2.09 -22.53
CA GLU A 27 -13.12 -2.63 -23.12
C GLU A 27 -14.21 -1.55 -23.14
N GLY A 28 -14.36 -0.77 -22.06
CA GLY A 28 -15.26 0.39 -22.00
C GLY A 28 -14.92 1.49 -23.01
N TYR A 29 -13.68 1.57 -23.46
CA TYR A 29 -13.26 2.45 -24.55
C TYR A 29 -13.58 1.87 -25.94
N GLN A 30 -14.16 0.67 -26.00
CA GLN A 30 -14.54 -0.04 -27.23
C GLN A 30 -13.32 -0.25 -28.17
N VAL A 31 -12.20 -0.70 -27.61
CA VAL A 31 -11.05 -1.15 -28.40
C VAL A 31 -11.44 -2.44 -29.14
N SER A 32 -10.97 -2.63 -30.37
CA SER A 32 -11.34 -3.77 -31.21
C SER A 32 -10.35 -4.93 -31.16
N CYS A 33 -9.13 -4.69 -30.68
CA CYS A 33 -8.14 -5.75 -30.51
C CYS A 33 -8.34 -6.51 -29.16
N PRO A 34 -7.91 -7.77 -29.06
CA PRO A 34 -7.88 -8.50 -27.81
C PRO A 34 -7.12 -7.78 -26.72
N VAL A 35 -7.57 -7.89 -25.46
CA VAL A 35 -6.90 -7.34 -24.28
C VAL A 35 -6.52 -8.50 -23.35
N GLU A 36 -5.23 -8.79 -23.27
CA GLU A 36 -4.68 -9.82 -22.41
C GLU A 36 -4.27 -9.20 -21.06
N VAL A 37 -4.58 -9.90 -19.96
CA VAL A 37 -4.16 -9.46 -18.62
C VAL A 37 -2.86 -10.15 -18.26
N ILE A 38 -1.77 -9.37 -18.22
CA ILE A 38 -0.46 -9.85 -17.84
C ILE A 38 0.06 -8.90 -16.73
N PRO A 39 0.00 -9.33 -15.46
CA PRO A 39 0.53 -8.53 -14.35
C PRO A 39 2.04 -8.29 -14.48
N SER A 40 2.51 -7.13 -14.04
CA SER A 40 3.95 -6.90 -13.86
C SER A 40 4.44 -7.72 -12.68
N GLY A 41 5.51 -8.47 -12.85
CA GLY A 41 6.14 -9.23 -11.78
C GLY A 41 6.96 -8.35 -10.83
N ILE A 42 7.21 -8.86 -9.63
CA ILE A 42 8.12 -8.27 -8.64
C ILE A 42 9.23 -9.26 -8.28
N HIS A 43 10.38 -8.73 -7.86
CA HIS A 43 11.47 -9.55 -7.31
C HIS A 43 11.19 -9.84 -5.83
N LEU A 44 10.53 -10.95 -5.52
CA LEU A 44 10.09 -11.32 -4.17
C LEU A 44 11.24 -11.29 -3.15
N GLU A 45 12.45 -11.74 -3.55
CA GLU A 45 13.60 -11.82 -2.64
C GLU A 45 14.02 -10.46 -2.06
N LYS A 46 13.72 -9.36 -2.76
CA LYS A 46 14.00 -8.01 -2.26
C LYS A 46 13.19 -7.63 -1.03
N TYR A 47 12.03 -8.24 -0.86
CA TYR A 47 11.06 -7.92 0.19
C TYR A 47 10.99 -9.00 1.28
N GLN A 48 11.34 -10.25 0.98
CA GLN A 48 11.37 -11.38 1.92
C GLN A 48 12.59 -11.32 2.86
N LEU A 49 12.75 -10.19 3.58
CA LEU A 49 13.94 -9.88 4.38
C LEU A 49 13.88 -10.42 5.81
N CYS A 50 12.70 -10.81 6.29
CA CYS A 50 12.45 -11.22 7.68
C CYS A 50 13.27 -12.43 8.15
N LYS A 51 13.86 -13.20 7.24
CA LYS A 51 14.69 -14.38 7.56
C LYS A 51 16.19 -14.09 7.72
N LYS A 52 16.68 -12.90 7.36
CA LYS A 52 18.12 -12.61 7.28
C LYS A 52 18.62 -11.63 8.35
N GLU A 53 17.81 -10.68 8.76
CA GLU A 53 18.20 -9.62 9.70
C GLU A 53 16.96 -9.00 10.34
N ASP A 54 17.09 -8.52 11.58
CA ASP A 54 15.99 -7.81 12.24
C ASP A 54 15.89 -6.36 11.73
N TRP A 55 15.45 -6.23 10.46
CA TRP A 55 15.24 -4.93 9.84
C TRP A 55 14.13 -4.14 10.51
N ARG A 56 13.11 -4.81 11.05
CA ARG A 56 12.05 -4.17 11.84
C ARG A 56 12.64 -3.34 12.97
N LYS A 57 13.48 -3.95 13.78
CA LYS A 57 14.12 -3.29 14.93
C LYS A 57 15.05 -2.16 14.49
N LYS A 58 15.87 -2.39 13.46
CA LYS A 58 16.83 -1.41 12.93
C LYS A 58 16.14 -0.17 12.40
N ILE A 59 15.13 -0.32 11.52
CA ILE A 59 14.43 0.82 10.91
C ILE A 59 13.60 1.56 11.97
N ARG A 60 12.92 0.85 12.87
CA ARG A 60 12.19 1.52 13.98
C ARG A 60 13.14 2.35 14.86
N MET A 61 14.29 1.83 15.20
CA MET A 61 15.29 2.57 15.97
C MET A 61 15.80 3.80 15.20
N GLN A 62 16.10 3.66 13.92
CA GLN A 62 16.52 4.76 13.03
C GLN A 62 15.46 5.87 12.95
N LEU A 63 14.18 5.52 12.94
CA LEU A 63 13.05 6.45 12.87
C LEU A 63 12.58 6.95 14.25
N GLY A 64 13.22 6.53 15.34
CA GLY A 64 12.82 6.90 16.70
C GLY A 64 11.48 6.30 17.15
N ILE A 65 11.08 5.17 16.58
CA ILE A 65 9.81 4.49 16.86
C ILE A 65 10.03 3.41 17.95
N SER A 66 9.15 3.37 18.96
CA SER A 66 9.14 2.28 19.94
C SER A 66 8.89 0.93 19.27
N GLN A 67 9.54 -0.13 19.77
CA GLN A 67 9.36 -1.49 19.25
C GLN A 67 7.93 -2.00 19.45
N ASP A 68 7.22 -1.51 20.47
CA ASP A 68 5.85 -1.90 20.80
C ASP A 68 4.79 -1.04 20.10
N ALA A 69 5.19 0.03 19.40
CA ALA A 69 4.25 0.88 18.68
C ALA A 69 3.58 0.13 17.52
N LEU A 70 2.29 0.36 17.33
CA LEU A 70 1.62 -0.04 16.08
C LEU A 70 2.01 0.93 14.97
N VAL A 71 2.60 0.41 13.90
CA VAL A 71 3.13 1.17 12.78
C VAL A 71 2.34 0.85 11.51
N LEU A 72 1.74 1.87 10.94
CA LEU A 72 1.16 1.85 9.60
C LEU A 72 2.23 2.36 8.63
N VAL A 73 2.48 1.66 7.53
CA VAL A 73 3.46 2.07 6.53
C VAL A 73 2.77 2.33 5.19
N TYR A 74 3.05 3.48 4.61
CA TYR A 74 2.74 3.80 3.22
C TYR A 74 4.05 3.87 2.44
N VAL A 75 4.09 3.30 1.25
CA VAL A 75 5.23 3.39 0.34
C VAL A 75 4.74 3.83 -1.03
N GLY A 76 5.33 4.88 -1.58
CA GLY A 76 4.98 5.34 -2.90
C GLY A 76 5.28 6.80 -3.17
N ARG A 77 4.97 7.22 -4.40
CA ARG A 77 5.08 8.62 -4.80
C ARG A 77 4.06 9.48 -4.05
N MET A 78 4.51 10.60 -3.49
CA MET A 78 3.65 11.56 -2.81
C MET A 78 3.01 12.50 -3.85
N ALA A 79 1.84 12.09 -4.34
CA ALA A 79 1.09 12.79 -5.38
C ALA A 79 -0.40 12.84 -5.00
N LYS A 80 -1.10 13.85 -5.52
CA LYS A 80 -2.50 14.12 -5.15
C LYS A 80 -3.43 12.94 -5.41
N GLU A 81 -3.22 12.22 -6.50
CA GLU A 81 -4.01 11.04 -6.87
C GLU A 81 -3.84 9.84 -5.93
N LYS A 82 -2.82 9.87 -5.06
CA LYS A 82 -2.61 8.83 -4.02
C LYS A 82 -3.45 9.06 -2.77
N ASN A 83 -4.15 10.19 -2.68
CA ASN A 83 -5.10 10.52 -1.61
C ASN A 83 -4.53 10.35 -0.19
N ILE A 84 -3.24 10.66 0.01
CA ILE A 84 -2.56 10.49 1.31
C ILE A 84 -3.18 11.39 2.38
N GLU A 85 -3.82 12.50 1.99
CA GLU A 85 -4.56 13.36 2.93
C GLU A 85 -5.61 12.60 3.73
N GLU A 86 -6.32 11.64 3.11
CA GLU A 86 -7.28 10.79 3.80
C GLU A 86 -6.62 9.99 4.92
N LEU A 87 -5.43 9.44 4.68
CA LEU A 87 -4.67 8.72 5.73
C LEU A 87 -4.29 9.68 6.86
N LEU A 88 -3.90 10.93 6.56
CA LEU A 88 -3.59 11.94 7.58
C LEU A 88 -4.83 12.32 8.39
N GLU A 89 -5.98 12.48 7.76
CA GLU A 89 -7.26 12.77 8.45
C GLU A 89 -7.67 11.63 9.39
N TYR A 90 -7.49 10.37 8.97
CA TYR A 90 -7.78 9.20 9.79
C TYR A 90 -6.74 9.02 10.91
N GLN A 91 -5.51 9.45 10.67
CA GLN A 91 -4.43 9.42 11.66
C GLN A 91 -4.71 10.30 12.87
N GLN A 92 -5.55 11.35 12.76
CA GLN A 92 -5.96 12.15 13.92
C GLN A 92 -6.60 11.30 15.03
N ASP A 93 -7.38 10.28 14.66
CA ASP A 93 -8.02 9.41 15.65
C ASP A 93 -7.15 8.17 15.96
N ALA A 94 -6.52 7.57 14.97
CA ALA A 94 -5.59 6.46 15.17
C ALA A 94 -4.41 6.86 16.07
N GLY A 95 -3.84 8.05 15.85
CA GLY A 95 -2.71 8.59 16.61
C GLY A 95 -3.00 8.80 18.10
N LYS A 96 -4.25 9.10 18.48
CA LYS A 96 -4.67 9.20 19.89
C LYS A 96 -4.42 7.90 20.66
N SER A 97 -4.43 6.78 19.99
CA SER A 97 -4.13 5.46 20.56
C SER A 97 -2.70 4.98 20.35
N GLY A 98 -1.77 5.90 20.05
CA GLY A 98 -0.33 5.61 19.91
C GLY A 98 0.07 4.96 18.58
N VAL A 99 -0.79 5.01 17.56
CA VAL A 99 -0.47 4.53 16.20
C VAL A 99 0.45 5.52 15.49
N ILE A 100 1.50 5.02 14.84
CA ILE A 100 2.45 5.81 14.05
C ILE A 100 2.19 5.54 12.57
N LEU A 101 2.16 6.58 11.75
CA LEU A 101 2.11 6.49 10.30
C LEU A 101 3.46 6.85 9.71
N VAL A 102 4.10 5.94 9.00
CA VAL A 102 5.35 6.15 8.29
C VAL A 102 5.05 6.30 6.79
N LEU A 103 5.40 7.45 6.24
CA LEU A 103 5.23 7.79 4.83
C LEU A 103 6.58 7.70 4.13
N VAL A 104 6.78 6.61 3.38
CA VAL A 104 8.03 6.31 2.66
C VAL A 104 7.91 6.76 1.21
N GLY A 105 8.80 7.65 0.79
CA GLY A 105 8.83 8.17 -0.56
C GLY A 105 8.88 9.69 -0.62
N ASP A 106 8.78 10.21 -1.83
CA ASP A 106 8.83 11.63 -2.14
C ASP A 106 7.87 11.94 -3.30
N GLY A 107 7.68 13.21 -3.60
CA GLY A 107 6.87 13.63 -4.74
C GLY A 107 6.39 15.06 -4.67
N PRO A 108 5.76 15.56 -5.77
CA PRO A 108 5.38 16.96 -5.87
C PRO A 108 4.37 17.43 -4.83
N TYR A 109 3.65 16.49 -4.18
CA TYR A 109 2.63 16.81 -3.18
C TYR A 109 3.15 16.74 -1.72
N LEU A 110 4.43 16.46 -1.52
CA LEU A 110 5.04 16.38 -0.18
C LEU A 110 4.93 17.68 0.64
N PRO A 111 5.13 18.90 0.07
CA PRO A 111 4.99 20.14 0.84
C PRO A 111 3.58 20.31 1.42
N GLU A 112 2.55 20.02 0.65
CA GLU A 112 1.14 20.08 1.07
C GLU A 112 0.83 19.09 2.18
N LEU A 113 1.36 17.87 2.07
CA LEU A 113 1.19 16.85 3.11
C LEU A 113 1.87 17.26 4.42
N LYS A 114 3.07 17.85 4.37
CA LYS A 114 3.75 18.38 5.58
C LYS A 114 2.94 19.50 6.22
N LYS A 115 2.42 20.44 5.42
CA LYS A 115 1.52 21.49 5.93
C LYS A 115 0.27 20.91 6.59
N LYS A 116 -0.36 19.89 5.96
CA LYS A 116 -1.52 19.20 6.53
C LYS A 116 -1.18 18.53 7.87
N VAL A 117 0.00 17.91 8.02
CA VAL A 117 0.47 17.32 9.29
C VAL A 117 0.60 18.38 10.38
N GLU A 118 1.08 19.57 10.06
CA GLU A 118 1.15 20.71 11.01
C GLU A 118 -0.25 21.19 11.42
N GLU A 119 -1.13 21.42 10.44
CA GLU A 119 -2.52 21.85 10.65
C GLU A 119 -3.30 20.85 11.57
N LEU A 120 -3.12 19.56 11.32
CA LEU A 120 -3.76 18.49 12.08
C LEU A 120 -3.02 18.13 13.39
N LYS A 121 -1.88 18.79 13.69
CA LYS A 121 -1.03 18.57 14.88
C LYS A 121 -0.54 17.12 15.01
N LEU A 122 -0.16 16.50 13.90
CA LEU A 122 0.24 15.10 13.81
C LEU A 122 1.77 14.88 13.86
N ALA A 123 2.57 15.89 14.13
CA ALA A 123 4.04 15.80 14.09
C ALA A 123 4.65 14.67 14.95
N LYS A 124 3.94 14.22 16.00
CA LYS A 124 4.37 13.10 16.85
C LYS A 124 3.97 11.72 16.32
N ASN A 125 3.04 11.65 15.37
CA ASN A 125 2.42 10.41 14.93
C ASN A 125 2.60 10.15 13.43
N VAL A 126 3.27 11.06 12.70
CA VAL A 126 3.54 10.94 11.26
C VAL A 126 5.03 11.19 11.00
N ILE A 127 5.66 10.26 10.30
CA ILE A 127 7.07 10.32 9.94
C ILE A 127 7.20 10.28 8.42
N PHE A 128 7.89 11.25 7.84
CA PHE A 128 8.28 11.26 6.44
C PHE A 128 9.74 10.79 6.32
N THR A 129 10.00 9.77 5.52
CA THR A 129 11.38 9.30 5.30
C THR A 129 12.09 10.02 4.17
N GLY A 130 11.35 10.68 3.27
CA GLY A 130 11.87 11.12 1.99
C GLY A 130 12.05 9.94 1.02
N MET A 131 12.74 10.20 -0.10
CA MET A 131 13.02 9.19 -1.10
C MET A 131 13.96 8.10 -0.56
N ILE A 132 13.58 6.86 -0.77
CA ILE A 132 14.37 5.67 -0.42
C ILE A 132 14.71 4.94 -1.71
N THR A 133 15.92 4.39 -1.80
CA THR A 133 16.36 3.67 -3.01
C THR A 133 15.59 2.35 -3.18
N PRO A 134 15.42 1.85 -4.41
CA PRO A 134 14.75 0.57 -4.67
C PRO A 134 15.40 -0.63 -3.98
N GLU A 135 16.70 -0.53 -3.65
CA GLU A 135 17.45 -1.57 -2.94
C GLU A 135 17.14 -1.59 -1.45
N GLU A 136 16.74 -0.46 -0.89
CA GLU A 136 16.51 -0.29 0.55
C GLU A 136 15.04 -0.29 0.93
N VAL A 137 14.12 -0.01 -0.01
CA VAL A 137 12.70 0.16 0.28
C VAL A 137 12.10 -1.07 0.98
N GLY A 138 12.56 -2.29 0.63
CA GLY A 138 12.14 -3.53 1.27
C GLY A 138 12.35 -3.53 2.79
N ARG A 139 13.39 -2.85 3.29
CA ARG A 139 13.69 -2.73 4.74
C ARG A 139 12.64 -1.86 5.45
N TYR A 140 12.13 -0.83 4.78
CA TYR A 140 11.13 0.08 5.35
C TYR A 140 9.76 -0.56 5.47
N TYR A 141 9.38 -1.47 4.57
CA TYR A 141 8.18 -2.28 4.76
C TYR A 141 8.23 -3.04 6.08
N GLN A 142 9.40 -3.61 6.46
CA GLN A 142 9.56 -4.36 7.70
C GLN A 142 9.32 -3.54 8.98
N ALA A 143 9.38 -2.21 8.92
CA ALA A 143 9.04 -1.36 10.06
C ALA A 143 7.53 -1.38 10.37
N GLY A 144 6.68 -1.67 9.36
CA GLY A 144 5.23 -1.65 9.46
C GLY A 144 4.63 -2.92 10.08
N ASP A 145 3.47 -2.75 10.66
CA ASP A 145 2.56 -3.82 11.07
C ASP A 145 1.48 -4.04 10.00
N LEU A 146 1.01 -2.95 9.40
CA LEU A 146 0.07 -2.92 8.30
C LEU A 146 0.56 -1.95 7.23
N PHE A 147 0.43 -2.34 5.97
CA PHE A 147 0.58 -1.42 4.85
C PHE A 147 -0.75 -0.70 4.61
N VAL A 148 -0.71 0.62 4.44
CA VAL A 148 -1.91 1.44 4.23
C VAL A 148 -1.86 2.20 2.92
N SER A 149 -3.02 2.28 2.26
CA SER A 149 -3.19 3.10 1.05
C SER A 149 -4.62 3.62 0.93
N ALA A 150 -4.77 4.88 0.56
CA ALA A 150 -6.06 5.51 0.23
C ALA A 150 -6.22 5.75 -1.27
N SER A 151 -5.31 5.24 -2.10
CA SER A 151 -5.37 5.39 -3.55
C SER A 151 -6.55 4.62 -4.16
N ILE A 152 -7.27 5.25 -5.07
CA ILE A 152 -8.33 4.65 -5.88
C ILE A 152 -7.99 4.67 -7.38
N SER A 153 -6.76 5.07 -7.70
CA SER A 153 -6.27 5.27 -9.07
C SER A 153 -5.17 4.28 -9.48
N GLU A 154 -5.00 3.19 -8.73
CA GLU A 154 -3.98 2.21 -9.06
C GLU A 154 -4.34 1.45 -10.36
N THR A 155 -3.32 1.18 -11.15
CA THR A 155 -3.44 0.32 -12.33
C THR A 155 -3.28 -1.16 -11.97
N GLN A 156 -2.28 -1.47 -11.15
CA GLN A 156 -2.01 -2.81 -10.61
C GLN A 156 -1.69 -2.76 -9.10
N GLY A 157 -1.05 -1.67 -8.64
CA GLY A 157 -0.67 -1.50 -7.24
C GLY A 157 0.56 -2.32 -6.85
N MET A 158 1.69 -2.10 -7.52
CA MET A 158 2.96 -2.82 -7.25
C MET A 158 3.35 -2.78 -5.78
N THR A 159 3.14 -1.64 -5.10
CA THR A 159 3.45 -1.51 -3.67
C THR A 159 2.61 -2.43 -2.77
N TYR A 160 1.44 -2.86 -3.21
CA TYR A 160 0.65 -3.88 -2.52
C TYR A 160 1.32 -5.24 -2.60
N ALA A 161 1.79 -5.64 -3.80
CA ALA A 161 2.52 -6.88 -3.99
C ALA A 161 3.84 -6.88 -3.19
N GLU A 162 4.55 -5.75 -3.15
CA GLU A 162 5.78 -5.56 -2.37
C GLU A 162 5.53 -5.70 -0.86
N ALA A 163 4.47 -5.07 -0.34
CA ALA A 163 4.07 -5.19 1.07
C ALA A 163 3.72 -6.64 1.42
N LEU A 164 2.92 -7.30 0.59
CA LEU A 164 2.56 -8.70 0.76
C LEU A 164 3.80 -9.60 0.75
N ALA A 165 4.74 -9.38 -0.19
CA ALA A 165 6.00 -10.14 -0.25
C ALA A 165 6.86 -9.96 1.01
N GLY A 166 6.79 -8.78 1.64
CA GLY A 166 7.38 -8.50 2.95
C GLY A 166 6.64 -9.15 4.14
N GLY A 167 5.54 -9.84 3.89
CA GLY A 167 4.68 -10.39 4.93
C GLY A 167 3.88 -9.33 5.69
N ILE A 168 3.64 -8.17 5.09
CA ILE A 168 2.91 -7.05 5.70
C ILE A 168 1.47 -7.04 5.18
N PRO A 169 0.46 -7.31 6.03
CA PRO A 169 -0.94 -7.30 5.62
C PRO A 169 -1.41 -5.91 5.20
N LEU A 170 -2.35 -5.88 4.27
CA LEU A 170 -2.85 -4.66 3.67
C LEU A 170 -4.04 -4.08 4.45
N LEU A 171 -4.13 -2.77 4.59
CA LEU A 171 -5.34 -2.04 4.98
C LEU A 171 -5.53 -0.88 3.99
N CYS A 172 -6.27 -1.15 2.93
CA CYS A 172 -6.32 -0.28 1.76
C CYS A 172 -7.75 0.14 1.43
N ARG A 173 -7.90 1.36 0.90
CA ARG A 173 -9.18 1.78 0.35
C ARG A 173 -9.60 0.84 -0.76
N ARG A 174 -10.91 0.53 -0.81
CA ARG A 174 -11.46 -0.37 -1.82
C ARG A 174 -11.18 0.16 -3.23
N ASP A 175 -10.56 -0.69 -4.05
CA ASP A 175 -10.24 -0.40 -5.44
C ASP A 175 -10.33 -1.69 -6.26
N GLY A 176 -10.78 -1.60 -7.52
CA GLY A 176 -10.92 -2.76 -8.40
C GLY A 176 -9.62 -3.53 -8.68
N CYS A 177 -8.44 -2.94 -8.47
CA CYS A 177 -7.17 -3.67 -8.57
C CYS A 177 -6.91 -4.59 -7.37
N LEU A 178 -7.64 -4.42 -6.26
CA LEU A 178 -7.50 -5.21 -5.03
C LEU A 178 -8.48 -6.41 -4.96
N GLU A 179 -9.46 -6.51 -5.88
CA GLU A 179 -10.50 -7.56 -5.83
C GLU A 179 -9.94 -8.99 -5.77
N GLN A 180 -8.78 -9.24 -6.43
CA GLN A 180 -8.10 -10.54 -6.43
C GLN A 180 -6.81 -10.54 -5.59
N VAL A 181 -6.49 -9.43 -4.95
CA VAL A 181 -5.27 -9.25 -4.17
C VAL A 181 -5.55 -9.40 -2.68
N VAL A 182 -6.59 -8.76 -2.18
CA VAL A 182 -6.96 -8.76 -0.76
C VAL A 182 -8.12 -9.71 -0.50
N THR A 183 -7.91 -10.64 0.41
CA THR A 183 -8.95 -11.45 1.04
C THR A 183 -9.11 -10.96 2.47
N ASP A 184 -10.25 -10.31 2.76
CA ASP A 184 -10.54 -9.69 4.05
C ASP A 184 -10.36 -10.68 5.22
N GLY A 185 -9.59 -10.28 6.22
CA GLY A 185 -9.29 -11.10 7.40
C GLY A 185 -8.23 -12.18 7.18
N GLU A 186 -7.72 -12.36 5.95
CA GLU A 186 -6.68 -13.35 5.64
C GLU A 186 -5.30 -12.73 5.42
N ASN A 187 -5.18 -11.82 4.45
CA ASN A 187 -3.94 -11.15 4.10
C ASN A 187 -4.05 -9.62 4.21
N GLY A 188 -5.17 -9.12 4.73
CA GLY A 188 -5.44 -7.71 4.92
C GLY A 188 -6.94 -7.42 4.97
N TRP A 189 -7.28 -6.16 4.73
CA TRP A 189 -8.66 -5.67 4.67
C TRP A 189 -8.77 -4.54 3.65
N GLN A 190 -9.97 -4.40 3.09
CA GLN A 190 -10.36 -3.22 2.36
C GLN A 190 -11.34 -2.39 3.19
N TYR A 191 -11.27 -1.06 3.08
CA TYR A 191 -12.19 -0.15 3.76
C TYR A 191 -12.85 0.79 2.75
N ASP A 192 -14.06 1.25 3.08
CA ASP A 192 -14.81 2.23 2.29
C ASP A 192 -14.91 3.58 2.97
N LYS A 193 -14.83 3.62 4.31
CA LYS A 193 -14.96 4.82 5.13
C LYS A 193 -14.07 4.77 6.36
N LYS A 194 -13.95 5.92 7.04
CA LYS A 194 -13.10 6.11 8.21
C LYS A 194 -13.38 5.11 9.34
N GLU A 195 -14.64 4.83 9.60
CA GLU A 195 -15.05 3.94 10.68
C GLU A 195 -14.52 2.51 10.44
N ASP A 196 -14.59 2.03 9.18
CA ASP A 196 -14.07 0.72 8.81
C ASP A 196 -12.55 0.67 9.01
N TYR A 197 -11.84 1.70 8.53
CA TYR A 197 -10.39 1.81 8.69
C TYR A 197 -9.98 1.77 10.17
N LEU A 198 -10.62 2.57 11.02
CA LEU A 198 -10.31 2.59 12.46
C LEU A 198 -10.68 1.28 13.16
N MET A 199 -11.79 0.66 12.76
CA MET A 199 -12.20 -0.65 13.27
C MET A 199 -11.15 -1.73 12.97
N ARG A 200 -10.59 -1.76 11.76
CA ARG A 200 -9.54 -2.73 11.39
C ARG A 200 -8.24 -2.51 12.16
N ILE A 201 -7.87 -1.26 12.44
CA ILE A 201 -6.75 -0.94 13.32
C ILE A 201 -6.99 -1.49 14.73
N GLN A 202 -8.20 -1.33 15.28
CA GLN A 202 -8.54 -1.87 16.60
C GLN A 202 -8.58 -3.41 16.59
N GLU A 203 -9.11 -4.02 15.53
CA GLU A 203 -9.09 -5.47 15.34
C GLU A 203 -7.64 -5.99 15.36
N TRP A 204 -6.74 -5.39 14.57
CA TRP A 204 -5.32 -5.74 14.58
C TRP A 204 -4.69 -5.60 15.97
N LYS A 205 -4.98 -4.51 16.69
CA LYS A 205 -4.49 -4.31 18.07
C LYS A 205 -4.97 -5.40 19.03
N GLY A 206 -6.20 -5.84 18.88
CA GLY A 206 -6.79 -6.90 19.70
C GLY A 206 -6.32 -8.33 19.36
N MET A 207 -5.69 -8.52 18.19
CA MET A 207 -5.18 -9.83 17.79
C MET A 207 -4.01 -10.26 18.65
N GLY A 208 -4.00 -11.52 19.09
CA GLY A 208 -2.84 -12.16 19.69
C GLY A 208 -1.73 -12.43 18.65
N GLU A 209 -0.50 -12.60 19.11
CA GLU A 209 0.69 -12.80 18.27
C GLU A 209 0.52 -13.93 17.24
N ASN A 210 -0.03 -15.06 17.64
CA ASN A 210 -0.30 -16.19 16.72
C ASN A 210 -1.27 -15.83 15.58
N ALA A 211 -2.28 -15.01 15.86
CA ALA A 211 -3.25 -14.59 14.83
C ALA A 211 -2.61 -13.61 13.85
N ARG A 212 -1.82 -12.64 14.35
CA ARG A 212 -1.03 -11.72 13.52
C ARG A 212 -0.04 -12.50 12.65
N GLY A 213 0.71 -13.44 13.22
CA GLY A 213 1.66 -14.27 12.48
C GLY A 213 1.00 -15.09 11.37
N ARG A 214 -0.21 -15.61 11.58
CA ARG A 214 -0.96 -16.30 10.51
C ARG A 214 -1.33 -15.36 9.37
N MET A 215 -1.80 -14.15 9.69
CA MET A 215 -2.14 -13.15 8.66
C MET A 215 -0.90 -12.69 7.87
N GLN A 216 0.22 -12.46 8.55
CA GLN A 216 1.50 -12.14 7.93
C GLN A 216 2.00 -13.25 7.00
N ASN A 217 1.89 -14.51 7.41
CA ASN A 217 2.22 -15.65 6.56
C ASN A 217 1.31 -15.72 5.33
N LYS A 218 0.00 -15.53 5.50
CA LYS A 218 -0.94 -15.50 4.37
C LYS A 218 -0.64 -14.33 3.42
N ALA A 219 -0.24 -13.17 3.95
CA ALA A 219 0.22 -12.04 3.15
C ALA A 219 1.42 -12.45 2.28
N ALA A 220 2.46 -13.04 2.88
CA ALA A 220 3.65 -13.47 2.15
C ALA A 220 3.33 -14.49 1.04
N ILE A 221 2.50 -15.50 1.33
CA ILE A 221 2.06 -16.51 0.34
C ILE A 221 1.25 -15.84 -0.79
N SER A 222 0.43 -14.85 -0.47
CA SER A 222 -0.38 -14.13 -1.47
C SER A 222 0.45 -13.39 -2.51
N ALA A 223 1.70 -13.06 -2.20
CA ALA A 223 2.60 -12.38 -3.13
C ALA A 223 3.16 -13.29 -4.23
N GLU A 224 3.12 -14.61 -4.06
CA GLU A 224 3.67 -15.57 -5.03
C GLU A 224 2.94 -15.58 -6.38
N LYS A 225 1.75 -14.95 -6.43
CA LYS A 225 0.98 -14.80 -7.68
C LYS A 225 1.40 -13.59 -8.53
N PHE A 226 2.35 -12.76 -8.06
CA PHE A 226 2.93 -11.63 -8.75
C PHE A 226 4.37 -11.95 -9.15
#